data_063b2283fb393b41453e64a99f3d07d1
#
_entry.id   063b2283fb393b41453e64a99f3d07d1
#
_cell.length_a   1.000
_cell.length_b   1.000
_cell.length_c   1.000
_cell.angle_alpha   90.00
_cell.angle_beta   90.00
_cell.angle_gamma   90.00
#
_symmetry.space_group_name_H-M   'P 1'
#
loop_
_entity.id
_entity.type
_entity.pdbx_description
1 polymer ?
#
loop_
_entity_poly.entity_id
_entity_poly.type
_entity_poly.pdbx_seq_one_letter_code
_entity_poly.pdbx_strand_id
1 'polypeptide(L)'
;MRKKISLSQLKKYDVNQKVLEALADAQSRAILFSIVKEGKTAIQLSERCRIPLSSVYKKISDLENIALVRVEKWLLADSGKRFKVYKSRISKAEISIRKPEPSIILIPNQN
;
A
#
# COMPACT_ATOMS: atom_id res chain seq x y z
N MET A 1 -15.21 -21.92 -24.94
CA MET A 1 -13.81 -22.02 -25.35
C MET A 1 -12.94 -21.11 -24.47
N ARG A 2 -11.92 -21.68 -23.84
CA ARG A 2 -11.02 -20.90 -23.01
C ARG A 2 -10.04 -20.09 -23.84
N LYS A 3 -10.04 -18.77 -23.63
CA LYS A 3 -9.06 -17.90 -24.25
C LYS A 3 -7.72 -18.05 -23.54
N LYS A 4 -6.67 -18.30 -24.27
CA LYS A 4 -5.31 -18.31 -23.69
C LYS A 4 -4.91 -16.88 -23.31
N ILE A 5 -4.50 -16.70 -22.06
CA ILE A 5 -4.01 -15.44 -21.54
C ILE A 5 -2.49 -15.58 -21.40
N SER A 6 -1.73 -14.60 -21.90
CA SER A 6 -0.28 -14.59 -21.73
C SER A 6 0.09 -14.34 -20.27
N LEU A 7 1.29 -14.76 -19.88
CA LEU A 7 1.77 -14.57 -18.53
C LEU A 7 1.83 -13.09 -18.14
N SER A 8 2.22 -12.21 -19.06
CA SER A 8 2.26 -10.76 -18.83
C SER A 8 0.86 -10.17 -18.62
N GLN A 9 -0.12 -10.62 -19.38
CA GLN A 9 -1.51 -10.20 -19.20
C GLN A 9 -2.08 -10.67 -17.85
N LEU A 10 -1.76 -11.89 -17.46
CA LEU A 10 -2.20 -12.44 -16.18
C LEU A 10 -1.60 -11.66 -15.01
N LYS A 11 -0.32 -11.34 -15.07
CA LYS A 11 0.35 -10.53 -14.04
C LYS A 11 -0.25 -9.14 -13.93
N LYS A 12 -0.51 -8.48 -15.06
CA LYS A 12 -1.10 -7.15 -15.08
C LYS A 12 -2.50 -7.16 -14.47
N TYR A 13 -3.31 -8.12 -14.81
CA TYR A 13 -4.66 -8.29 -14.26
C TYR A 13 -4.60 -8.53 -12.74
N ASP A 14 -3.72 -9.41 -12.28
CA ASP A 14 -3.55 -9.74 -10.87
C ASP A 14 -3.11 -8.53 -10.06
N VAL A 15 -2.17 -7.72 -10.57
CA VAL A 15 -1.71 -6.49 -9.91
C VAL A 15 -2.85 -5.49 -9.77
N ASN A 16 -3.61 -5.25 -10.83
CA ASN A 16 -4.75 -4.33 -10.79
C ASN A 16 -5.80 -4.77 -9.77
N GLN A 17 -6.09 -6.06 -9.71
CA GLN A 17 -7.04 -6.61 -8.75
C GLN A 17 -6.55 -6.41 -7.31
N LYS A 18 -5.28 -6.65 -7.04
CA LYS A 18 -4.68 -6.47 -5.71
C LYS A 18 -4.65 -5.00 -5.30
N VAL A 19 -4.36 -4.08 -6.22
CA VAL A 19 -4.42 -2.64 -5.95
C VAL A 19 -5.85 -2.24 -5.60
N LEU A 20 -6.82 -2.71 -6.36
CA LEU A 20 -8.23 -2.43 -6.10
C LEU A 20 -8.64 -2.95 -4.71
N GLU A 21 -8.27 -4.18 -4.37
CA GLU A 21 -8.56 -4.78 -3.06
C GLU A 21 -7.96 -3.97 -1.92
N ALA A 22 -6.70 -3.56 -2.06
CA ALA A 22 -6.02 -2.75 -1.05
C ALA A 22 -6.71 -1.39 -0.87
N LEU A 23 -7.06 -0.73 -1.96
CA LEU A 23 -7.74 0.57 -1.92
C LEU A 23 -9.20 0.46 -1.49
N ALA A 24 -9.81 -0.70 -1.58
CA ALA A 24 -11.15 -0.95 -1.07
C ALA A 24 -11.17 -1.18 0.45
N ASP A 25 -10.04 -1.57 1.03
CA ASP A 25 -9.92 -1.81 2.46
C ASP A 25 -9.69 -0.51 3.23
N ALA A 26 -10.60 -0.18 4.16
CA ALA A 26 -10.55 1.07 4.91
C ALA A 26 -9.27 1.20 5.75
N GLN A 27 -8.81 0.11 6.36
CA GLN A 27 -7.59 0.14 7.18
C GLN A 27 -6.35 0.35 6.33
N SER A 28 -6.28 -0.29 5.16
CA SER A 28 -5.17 -0.08 4.21
C SER A 28 -5.13 1.36 3.72
N ARG A 29 -6.29 1.96 3.42
CA ARG A 29 -6.36 3.37 3.06
C ARG A 29 -5.89 4.28 4.20
N ALA A 30 -6.33 4.00 5.43
CA ALA A 30 -5.92 4.78 6.59
C ALA A 30 -4.40 4.76 6.78
N ILE A 31 -3.79 3.59 6.67
CA ILE A 31 -2.33 3.43 6.74
C ILE A 31 -1.66 4.22 5.61
N LEU A 32 -2.05 3.95 4.37
CA LEU A 32 -1.42 4.51 3.18
C LEU A 32 -1.45 6.03 3.17
N PHE A 33 -2.60 6.63 3.43
CA PHE A 33 -2.76 8.08 3.33
C PHE A 33 -2.31 8.83 4.58
N SER A 34 -2.05 8.15 5.69
CA SER A 34 -1.42 8.77 6.86
C SER A 34 0.08 8.98 6.71
N ILE A 35 0.71 8.36 5.71
CA ILE A 35 2.15 8.44 5.46
C ILE A 35 2.49 9.07 4.10
N VAL A 36 1.59 9.89 3.59
CA VAL A 36 1.86 10.66 2.35
C VAL A 36 2.84 11.81 2.63
N LYS A 37 2.56 12.63 3.63
CA LYS A 37 3.39 13.79 3.95
C LYS A 37 4.57 13.44 4.83
N GLU A 38 4.34 12.59 5.81
CA GLU A 38 5.34 12.23 6.82
C GLU A 38 5.36 10.71 7.00
N GLY A 39 6.56 10.14 6.91
CA GLY A 39 6.73 8.71 7.15
C GLY A 39 6.52 8.35 8.62
N LYS A 40 6.09 7.12 8.87
CA LYS A 40 5.83 6.61 10.22
C LYS A 40 6.30 5.17 10.36
N THR A 41 6.63 4.79 11.58
CA THR A 41 6.88 3.39 11.94
C THR A 41 5.57 2.62 12.05
N ALA A 42 5.65 1.29 12.06
CA ALA A 42 4.45 0.46 12.25
C ALA A 42 3.77 0.72 13.58
N ILE A 43 4.54 0.96 14.64
CA ILE A 43 4.00 1.28 15.98
C ILE A 43 3.22 2.59 15.94
N GLN A 44 3.79 3.62 15.32
CA GLN A 44 3.11 4.91 15.15
C GLN A 44 1.82 4.77 14.35
N LEU A 45 1.84 3.96 13.29
CA LEU A 45 0.67 3.68 12.49
C LEU A 45 -0.41 2.95 13.29
N SER A 46 -0.01 1.97 14.11
CA SER A 46 -0.93 1.23 14.96
C SER A 46 -1.65 2.18 15.93
N GLU A 47 -0.93 3.06 16.56
CA GLU A 47 -1.47 4.04 17.50
C GLU A 47 -2.37 5.06 16.81
N ARG A 48 -1.88 5.63 15.72
CA ARG A 48 -2.60 6.70 15.01
C ARG A 48 -3.86 6.22 14.31
N CYS A 49 -3.79 5.06 13.67
CA CYS A 49 -4.93 4.50 12.93
C CYS A 49 -5.83 3.63 13.80
N ARG A 50 -5.43 3.35 15.04
CA ARG A 50 -6.14 2.46 15.96
C ARG A 50 -6.36 1.07 15.36
N ILE A 51 -5.29 0.53 14.83
CA ILE A 51 -5.26 -0.80 14.22
C ILE A 51 -4.28 -1.66 15.02
N PRO A 52 -4.61 -2.91 15.36
CA PRO A 52 -3.65 -3.79 16.03
C PRO A 52 -2.34 -3.90 15.27
N LEU A 53 -1.22 -3.91 15.98
CA LEU A 53 0.11 -3.90 15.37
C LEU A 53 0.33 -5.05 14.39
N SER A 54 -0.14 -6.24 14.70
CA SER A 54 -0.04 -7.39 13.80
C SER A 54 -0.77 -7.16 12.49
N SER A 55 -1.92 -6.50 12.53
CA SER A 55 -2.69 -6.13 11.33
C SER A 55 -1.96 -5.06 10.52
N VAL A 56 -1.33 -4.09 11.20
CA VAL A 56 -0.52 -3.06 10.52
C VAL A 56 0.61 -3.71 9.72
N TYR A 57 1.37 -4.61 10.34
CA TYR A 57 2.47 -5.30 9.64
C TYR A 57 1.99 -6.07 8.43
N LYS A 58 0.87 -6.78 8.56
CA LYS A 58 0.31 -7.54 7.45
C LYS A 58 -0.10 -6.61 6.30
N LYS A 59 -0.81 -5.53 6.60
CA LYS A 59 -1.28 -4.59 5.59
C LYS A 59 -0.13 -3.82 4.94
N ILE A 60 0.88 -3.44 5.70
CA ILE A 60 2.10 -2.83 5.14
C ILE A 60 2.79 -3.79 4.18
N SER A 61 2.94 -5.06 4.57
CA SER A 61 3.53 -6.07 3.70
C SER A 61 2.76 -6.21 2.39
N ASP A 62 1.44 -6.25 2.45
CA ASP A 62 0.59 -6.32 1.26
C ASP A 62 0.76 -5.08 0.38
N LEU A 63 0.81 -3.89 0.99
CA LEU A 63 1.00 -2.62 0.28
C LEU A 63 2.40 -2.51 -0.35
N GLU A 64 3.43 -3.00 0.33
CA GLU A 64 4.79 -3.07 -0.23
C GLU A 64 4.83 -3.99 -1.46
N ASN A 65 4.16 -5.14 -1.39
CA ASN A 65 4.13 -6.12 -2.46
C ASN A 65 3.53 -5.59 -3.76
N ILE A 66 2.65 -4.60 -3.67
CA ILE A 66 2.07 -3.93 -4.85
C ILE A 66 2.68 -2.55 -5.09
N ALA A 67 3.82 -2.27 -4.46
CA ALA A 67 4.61 -1.05 -4.63
C ALA A 67 3.89 0.25 -4.28
N LEU A 68 2.93 0.23 -3.35
CA LEU A 68 2.26 1.45 -2.88
C LEU A 68 2.92 2.05 -1.64
N VAL A 69 3.74 1.28 -0.93
CA VAL A 69 4.48 1.72 0.25
C VAL A 69 5.95 1.33 0.09
N ARG A 70 6.83 2.17 0.57
CA ARG A 70 8.27 1.90 0.61
C ARG A 70 8.84 2.20 1.99
N VAL A 71 9.98 1.64 2.28
CA VAL A 71 10.77 2.03 3.45
C VAL A 71 11.52 3.31 3.10
N GLU A 72 11.24 4.39 3.80
CA GLU A 72 11.90 5.68 3.59
C GLU A 72 13.28 5.72 4.25
N LYS A 73 13.35 5.25 5.49
CA LYS A 73 14.57 5.24 6.29
C LYS A 73 14.42 4.28 7.45
N TRP A 74 15.53 4.07 8.15
CA TRP A 74 15.56 3.31 9.39
C TRP A 74 15.82 4.27 10.56
N LEU A 75 15.16 4.01 11.68
CA LEU A 75 15.45 4.68 12.95
C LEU A 75 16.19 3.71 13.85
N LEU A 76 17.18 4.22 14.56
CA LEU A 76 17.93 3.47 15.56
C LEU A 76 17.53 3.96 16.94
N ALA A 77 16.99 3.06 17.77
CA ALA A 77 16.69 3.34 19.16
C ALA A 77 17.95 3.25 20.01
N ASP A 78 17.94 3.86 21.19
CA ASP A 78 19.06 3.81 22.14
C ASP A 78 19.42 2.38 22.55
N SER A 79 18.46 1.48 22.54
CA SER A 79 18.65 0.04 22.77
C SER A 79 19.40 -0.68 21.66
N GLY A 80 19.70 -0.02 20.53
CA GLY A 80 20.28 -0.62 19.35
C GLY A 80 19.24 -1.23 18.41
N LYS A 81 17.96 -1.19 18.77
CA LYS A 81 16.87 -1.72 17.95
C LYS A 81 16.61 -0.80 16.77
N ARG A 82 16.36 -1.40 15.59
CA ARG A 82 16.07 -0.67 14.36
C ARG A 82 14.58 -0.71 14.05
N PHE A 83 14.06 0.40 13.56
CA PHE A 83 12.66 0.52 13.14
C PHE A 83 12.61 1.08 11.72
N LYS A 84 11.82 0.44 10.87
CA LYS A 84 11.54 0.95 9.54
C LYS A 84 10.56 2.13 9.62
N VAL A 85 10.82 3.17 8.85
CA VAL A 85 9.88 4.27 8.63
C VAL A 85 9.31 4.09 7.24
N TYR A 86 8.00 3.96 7.16
CA TYR A 86 7.29 3.71 5.89
C TYR A 86 6.74 5.01 5.32
N LYS A 87 6.74 5.08 4.00
CA LYS A 87 6.24 6.23 3.24
C LYS A 87 5.36 5.75 2.11
N SER A 88 4.27 6.47 1.84
CA SER A 88 3.43 6.17 0.68
C SER A 88 4.13 6.56 -0.61
N ARG A 89 3.98 5.73 -1.63
CA ARG A 89 4.46 6.06 -2.98
C ARG A 89 3.46 6.88 -3.77
N ILE A 90 2.22 6.94 -3.31
CA ILE A 90 1.16 7.68 -4.00
C ILE A 90 0.54 8.73 -3.08
N SER A 91 0.10 9.83 -3.67
CA SER A 91 -0.63 10.88 -2.97
C SER A 91 -2.13 10.83 -3.26
N LYS A 92 -2.52 10.16 -4.34
CA LYS A 92 -3.91 10.10 -4.78
C LYS A 92 -4.14 8.87 -5.63
N ALA A 93 -5.32 8.31 -5.56
CA ALA A 93 -5.77 7.23 -6.44
C ALA A 93 -7.17 7.57 -6.96
N GLU A 94 -7.38 7.33 -8.25
CA GLU A 94 -8.69 7.47 -8.88
C GLU A 94 -9.09 6.13 -9.48
N ILE A 95 -10.29 5.68 -9.17
CA ILE A 95 -10.81 4.40 -9.65
C ILE A 95 -12.09 4.66 -10.41
N SER A 96 -12.15 4.17 -11.64
CA SER A 96 -13.35 4.24 -12.48
C SER A 96 -13.75 2.82 -12.88
N ILE A 97 -15.00 2.50 -12.66
CA ILE A 97 -15.55 1.19 -13.01
C ILE A 97 -16.67 1.40 -14.02
N ARG A 98 -16.38 1.17 -15.28
CA ARG A 98 -17.35 1.25 -16.39
C ARG A 98 -17.51 -0.10 -17.10
N LYS A 99 -16.52 -0.96 -16.93
CA LYS A 99 -16.42 -2.29 -17.49
C LYS A 99 -16.08 -3.25 -16.37
N PRO A 100 -16.11 -4.57 -16.59
CA PRO A 100 -15.68 -5.51 -15.55
C PRO A 100 -14.27 -5.20 -15.00
N GLU A 101 -13.37 -4.71 -15.86
CA GLU A 101 -12.03 -4.32 -15.44
C GLU A 101 -12.01 -2.84 -15.02
N PRO A 102 -11.61 -2.53 -13.78
CA PRO A 102 -11.52 -1.14 -13.35
C PRO A 102 -10.35 -0.42 -13.99
N SER A 103 -10.51 0.88 -14.19
CA SER A 103 -9.41 1.79 -14.54
C SER A 103 -8.89 2.42 -13.27
N ILE A 104 -7.59 2.27 -13.00
CA ILE A 104 -6.94 2.79 -11.80
C ILE A 104 -5.84 3.75 -12.21
N ILE A 105 -5.93 4.99 -11.71
CA ILE A 105 -4.90 6.02 -11.92
C ILE A 105 -4.27 6.31 -10.57
N LEU A 106 -2.95 6.11 -10.47
CA LEU A 106 -2.18 6.36 -9.27
C LEU A 106 -1.32 7.60 -9.50
N ILE A 107 -1.45 8.58 -8.61
CA ILE A 107 -0.66 9.81 -8.67
C ILE A 107 0.54 9.65 -7.74
N PRO A 108 1.77 9.76 -8.25
CA PRO A 108 2.96 9.61 -7.42
C PRO A 108 3.02 10.63 -6.28
N ASN A 109 3.57 10.19 -5.15
CA ASN A 109 3.83 11.05 -4.02
C ASN A 109 5.15 11.77 -4.23
N GLN A 110 5.11 13.10 -4.20
CA GLN A 110 6.28 13.96 -4.36
C GLN A 110 6.72 14.63 -3.05
N ASN A 111 6.14 14.22 -1.96
CA ASN A 111 6.51 14.74 -0.63
C ASN A 111 7.78 14.10 -0.07
#